data_6dbd6d7e77be3570f5f022aa9a32746a
#
_entry.id   6dbd6d7e77be3570f5f022aa9a32746a
#
_cell.length_a   1.000
_cell.length_b   1.000
_cell.length_c   1.000
_cell.angle_alpha   90.00
_cell.angle_beta   90.00
_cell.angle_gamma   90.00
#
_symmetry.space_group_name_H-M   'P 1'
#
loop_
_entity.id
_entity.type
_entity.pdbx_description
1 polymer ?
#
loop_
_entity_poly.entity_id
_entity_poly.type
_entity_poly.pdbx_seq_one_letter_code
_entity_poly.pdbx_strand_id
1 'polypeptide(L)'
;KLINNKEMILHVYESASASNSGEVFVATPNQKIIDVVRDFGGKAIKTSENHKTGTDRVFEVFEKNLNSEPNIIVNLQGDMPNIENKAISKLIEHMKKNQCDIGTLASNFSSKNEIDNPNIVKVEVKEKLNDSKFLNALDFFRNNKVSKNILYHHIGIYGFTRRALMMYVKLNRSKLELER
;
A
#
# COMPACT_ATOMS: atom_id res chain seq x y z
N LYS A 1 13.26 -14.08 0.08
CA LYS A 1 14.28 -13.47 -0.79
C LYS A 1 15.18 -12.58 0.05
N LEU A 2 16.51 -12.63 -0.16
CA LEU A 2 17.48 -11.78 0.54
C LEU A 2 17.86 -10.56 -0.31
N ILE A 3 18.09 -9.44 0.36
CA ILE A 3 18.63 -8.19 -0.18
C ILE A 3 19.72 -7.78 0.81
N ASN A 4 20.98 -7.71 0.37
CA ASN A 4 22.14 -7.40 1.21
C ASN A 4 22.19 -8.29 2.49
N ASN A 5 22.04 -9.61 2.31
CA ASN A 5 22.04 -10.62 3.38
C ASN A 5 20.93 -10.50 4.43
N LYS A 6 19.87 -9.73 4.15
CA LYS A 6 18.72 -9.56 5.02
C LYS A 6 17.43 -9.85 4.25
N GLU A 7 16.45 -10.46 4.89
CA GLU A 7 15.18 -10.80 4.26
C GLU A 7 14.44 -9.53 3.80
N MET A 8 13.93 -9.58 2.57
CA MET A 8 13.19 -8.46 1.95
C MET A 8 12.09 -7.91 2.86
N ILE A 9 11.36 -8.78 3.55
CA ILE A 9 10.28 -8.38 4.44
C ILE A 9 10.76 -7.56 5.64
N LEU A 10 11.98 -7.80 6.12
CA LEU A 10 12.54 -7.05 7.25
C LEU A 10 12.91 -5.62 6.85
N HIS A 11 13.34 -5.37 5.61
CA HIS A 11 13.55 -4.00 5.12
C HIS A 11 12.23 -3.21 5.14
N VAL A 12 11.14 -3.84 4.67
CA VAL A 12 9.81 -3.21 4.68
C VAL A 12 9.31 -2.98 6.11
N TYR A 13 9.47 -3.98 6.98
CA TYR A 13 9.07 -3.91 8.38
C TYR A 13 9.78 -2.79 9.13
N GLU A 14 11.10 -2.66 8.96
CA GLU A 14 11.89 -1.58 9.57
C GLU A 14 11.46 -0.20 9.08
N SER A 15 11.27 -0.05 7.76
CA SER A 15 10.81 1.23 7.20
C SER A 15 9.43 1.62 7.73
N ALA A 16 8.51 0.65 7.82
CA ALA A 16 7.20 0.86 8.40
C ALA A 16 7.29 1.25 9.88
N SER A 17 8.10 0.53 10.66
CA SER A 17 8.31 0.81 12.09
C SER A 17 8.97 2.17 12.33
N ALA A 18 9.98 2.53 11.52
CA ALA A 18 10.67 3.81 11.60
C ALA A 18 9.79 5.01 11.19
N SER A 19 8.63 4.79 10.55
CA SER A 19 7.66 5.85 10.28
C SER A 19 7.00 6.41 11.55
N ASN A 20 7.05 5.66 12.65
CA ASN A 20 6.44 5.99 13.95
C ASN A 20 4.93 6.36 13.83
N SER A 21 4.24 5.76 12.88
CA SER A 21 2.86 6.13 12.55
C SER A 21 1.81 5.26 13.23
N GLY A 22 2.22 4.19 13.88
CA GLY A 22 1.34 3.25 14.58
C GLY A 22 1.96 1.86 14.71
N GLU A 23 1.16 0.88 15.12
CA GLU A 23 1.60 -0.51 15.22
C GLU A 23 1.79 -1.13 13.83
N VAL A 24 2.84 -1.93 13.69
CA VAL A 24 3.19 -2.62 12.45
C VAL A 24 3.02 -4.12 12.63
N PHE A 25 2.29 -4.75 11.71
CA PHE A 25 2.10 -6.19 11.65
C PHE A 25 2.44 -6.72 10.26
N VAL A 26 3.13 -7.84 10.21
CA VAL A 26 3.29 -8.59 8.95
C VAL A 26 2.17 -9.61 8.84
N ALA A 27 1.33 -9.43 7.84
CA ALA A 27 0.19 -10.29 7.53
C ALA A 27 0.58 -11.31 6.45
N THR A 28 0.67 -12.60 6.78
CA THR A 28 1.13 -13.62 5.82
C THR A 28 0.61 -15.02 6.19
N PRO A 29 0.30 -15.89 5.20
CA PRO A 29 0.04 -17.30 5.45
C PRO A 29 1.33 -18.12 5.64
N ASN A 30 2.50 -17.59 5.21
CA ASN A 30 3.76 -18.31 5.15
C ASN A 30 4.43 -18.36 6.53
N GLN A 31 4.57 -19.58 7.09
CA GLN A 31 5.17 -19.77 8.41
C GLN A 31 6.62 -19.29 8.48
N LYS A 32 7.42 -19.51 7.42
CA LYS A 32 8.83 -19.06 7.39
C LYS A 32 8.97 -17.53 7.51
N ILE A 33 8.03 -16.78 6.91
CA ILE A 33 8.02 -15.32 7.03
C ILE A 33 7.63 -14.91 8.45
N ILE A 34 6.67 -15.60 9.05
CA ILE A 34 6.27 -15.36 10.44
C ILE A 34 7.45 -15.54 11.38
N ASP A 35 8.17 -16.66 11.23
CA ASP A 35 9.31 -16.99 12.08
C ASP A 35 10.42 -15.94 11.94
N VAL A 36 10.80 -15.58 10.72
CA VAL A 36 11.79 -14.53 10.43
C VAL A 36 11.44 -13.20 11.08
N VAL A 37 10.17 -12.78 10.97
CA VAL A 37 9.73 -11.49 11.56
C VAL A 37 9.73 -11.54 13.08
N ARG A 38 9.31 -12.68 13.68
CA ARG A 38 9.31 -12.85 15.13
C ARG A 38 10.70 -12.96 15.72
N ASP A 39 11.62 -13.67 15.06
CA ASP A 39 13.03 -13.78 15.44
C ASP A 39 13.71 -12.39 15.42
N PHE A 40 13.27 -11.53 14.52
CA PHE A 40 13.69 -10.12 14.45
C PHE A 40 13.07 -9.23 15.56
N GLY A 41 12.13 -9.76 16.37
CA GLY A 41 11.38 -9.02 17.38
C GLY A 41 10.14 -8.28 16.83
N GLY A 42 9.77 -8.57 15.60
CA GLY A 42 8.60 -7.98 14.95
C GLY A 42 7.29 -8.72 15.24
N LYS A 43 6.17 -8.09 14.90
CA LYS A 43 4.82 -8.66 15.04
C LYS A 43 4.38 -9.28 13.71
N ALA A 44 4.08 -10.58 13.72
CA ALA A 44 3.56 -11.29 12.55
C ALA A 44 2.28 -12.07 12.91
N ILE A 45 1.29 -11.97 12.04
CA ILE A 45 -0.03 -12.63 12.19
C ILE A 45 -0.24 -13.57 11.01
N LYS A 46 -0.55 -14.84 11.35
CA LYS A 46 -0.91 -15.83 10.35
C LYS A 46 -2.31 -15.53 9.81
N THR A 47 -2.40 -15.44 8.49
CA THR A 47 -3.65 -15.17 7.76
C THR A 47 -4.02 -16.33 6.86
N SER A 48 -5.27 -16.35 6.39
CA SER A 48 -5.74 -17.35 5.42
C SER A 48 -4.91 -17.34 4.13
N GLU A 49 -4.72 -18.51 3.55
CA GLU A 49 -4.12 -18.68 2.22
C GLU A 49 -5.07 -18.24 1.09
N ASN A 50 -6.37 -18.22 1.36
CA ASN A 50 -7.42 -18.03 0.36
C ASN A 50 -7.70 -16.56 0.00
N HIS A 51 -6.97 -15.60 0.61
CA HIS A 51 -7.14 -14.19 0.25
C HIS A 51 -6.69 -13.90 -1.17
N LYS A 52 -7.57 -13.27 -1.92
CA LYS A 52 -7.32 -12.91 -3.32
C LYS A 52 -6.49 -11.64 -3.47
N THR A 53 -6.53 -10.75 -2.47
CA THR A 53 -5.79 -9.48 -2.48
C THR A 53 -5.06 -9.21 -1.16
N GLY A 54 -4.07 -8.32 -1.21
CA GLY A 54 -3.40 -7.81 -0.01
C GLY A 54 -4.35 -7.06 0.92
N THR A 55 -5.35 -6.37 0.38
CA THR A 55 -6.34 -5.63 1.17
C THR A 55 -7.24 -6.56 1.99
N ASP A 56 -7.70 -7.68 1.42
CA ASP A 56 -8.46 -8.70 2.15
C ASP A 56 -7.65 -9.26 3.31
N ARG A 57 -6.34 -9.46 3.11
CA ARG A 57 -5.41 -9.95 4.13
C ARG A 57 -5.20 -8.94 5.26
N VAL A 58 -5.03 -7.68 4.92
CA VAL A 58 -4.92 -6.59 5.91
C VAL A 58 -6.21 -6.47 6.72
N PHE A 59 -7.36 -6.63 6.07
CA PHE A 59 -8.65 -6.62 6.74
C PHE A 59 -8.79 -7.77 7.76
N GLU A 60 -8.36 -8.99 7.43
CA GLU A 60 -8.34 -10.12 8.38
C GLU A 60 -7.51 -9.79 9.64
N VAL A 61 -6.33 -9.17 9.45
CA VAL A 61 -5.51 -8.76 10.60
C VAL A 61 -6.19 -7.67 11.41
N PHE A 62 -6.83 -6.70 10.75
CA PHE A 62 -7.61 -5.66 11.42
C PHE A 62 -8.75 -6.27 12.27
N GLU A 63 -9.50 -7.22 11.72
CA GLU A 63 -10.58 -7.90 12.47
C GLU A 63 -10.06 -8.71 13.67
N LYS A 64 -8.94 -9.42 13.52
CA LYS A 64 -8.32 -10.20 14.59
C LYS A 64 -7.75 -9.36 15.74
N ASN A 65 -7.43 -8.09 15.48
CA ASN A 65 -6.88 -7.15 16.46
C ASN A 65 -7.91 -6.11 16.92
N LEU A 66 -9.14 -6.53 17.14
CA LEU A 66 -10.26 -5.67 17.55
C LEU A 66 -10.04 -4.87 18.86
N ASN A 67 -8.97 -5.14 19.61
CA ASN A 67 -8.60 -4.37 20.81
C ASN A 67 -8.03 -2.98 20.47
N SER A 68 -7.67 -2.74 19.22
CA SER A 68 -7.23 -1.42 18.73
C SER A 68 -8.29 -0.85 17.77
N GLU A 69 -8.59 0.43 17.95
CA GLU A 69 -9.50 1.15 17.05
C GLU A 69 -8.71 2.16 16.20
N PRO A 70 -7.91 1.71 15.22
CA PRO A 70 -7.12 2.63 14.41
C PRO A 70 -8.03 3.50 13.55
N ASN A 71 -7.72 4.79 13.47
CA ASN A 71 -8.42 5.71 12.57
C ASN A 71 -8.04 5.47 11.11
N ILE A 72 -6.79 5.09 10.86
CA ILE A 72 -6.24 4.80 9.52
C ILE A 72 -5.53 3.45 9.56
N ILE A 73 -5.78 2.63 8.57
CA ILE A 73 -5.11 1.36 8.32
C ILE A 73 -4.30 1.50 7.04
N VAL A 74 -3.00 1.19 7.10
CA VAL A 74 -2.12 1.23 5.93
C VAL A 74 -1.84 -0.19 5.43
N ASN A 75 -2.14 -0.43 4.16
CA ASN A 75 -1.74 -1.61 3.42
C ASN A 75 -0.43 -1.32 2.68
N LEU A 76 0.68 -1.78 3.23
CA LEU A 76 2.01 -1.70 2.65
C LEU A 76 2.41 -3.08 2.12
N GLN A 77 2.75 -3.16 0.84
CA GLN A 77 3.14 -4.42 0.22
C GLN A 77 4.53 -4.88 0.71
N GLY A 78 4.66 -6.18 1.00
CA GLY A 78 5.89 -6.77 1.53
C GLY A 78 7.06 -6.87 0.53
N ASP A 79 6.85 -6.46 -0.70
CA ASP A 79 7.84 -6.42 -1.79
C ASP A 79 8.32 -5.00 -2.14
N MET A 80 8.14 -4.06 -1.22
CA MET A 80 8.57 -2.65 -1.35
C MET A 80 9.76 -2.32 -0.42
N PRO A 81 10.93 -2.96 -0.57
CA PRO A 81 12.06 -2.82 0.36
C PRO A 81 12.67 -1.41 0.38
N ASN A 82 12.42 -0.60 -0.64
CA ASN A 82 12.97 0.74 -0.80
C ASN A 82 11.98 1.85 -0.40
N ILE A 83 10.84 1.49 0.22
CA ILE A 83 9.87 2.50 0.67
C ILE A 83 10.48 3.35 1.78
N GLU A 84 10.41 4.66 1.64
CA GLU A 84 10.89 5.59 2.68
C GLU A 84 9.87 5.70 3.81
N ASN A 85 10.35 5.66 5.06
CA ASN A 85 9.50 5.82 6.24
C ASN A 85 8.74 7.16 6.24
N LYS A 86 9.39 8.23 5.75
CA LYS A 86 8.77 9.55 5.60
C LYS A 86 7.59 9.56 4.62
N ALA A 87 7.62 8.74 3.59
CA ALA A 87 6.51 8.63 2.65
C ALA A 87 5.26 8.02 3.32
N ILE A 88 5.47 7.04 4.22
CA ILE A 88 4.40 6.41 4.99
C ILE A 88 3.76 7.44 5.96
N SER A 89 4.57 8.14 6.74
CA SER A 89 4.05 9.15 7.67
C SER A 89 3.36 10.33 6.96
N LYS A 90 3.91 10.80 5.84
CA LYS A 90 3.26 11.84 5.01
C LYS A 90 1.90 11.39 4.47
N LEU A 91 1.78 10.14 3.98
CA LEU A 91 0.49 9.61 3.52
C LEU A 91 -0.57 9.73 4.62
N ILE A 92 -0.25 9.29 5.83
CA ILE A 92 -1.16 9.31 6.97
C ILE A 92 -1.52 10.74 7.39
N GLU A 93 -0.52 11.63 7.47
CA GLU A 93 -0.71 13.04 7.79
C GLU A 93 -1.65 13.72 6.80
N HIS A 94 -1.39 13.52 5.50
CA HIS A 94 -2.22 14.10 4.44
C HIS A 94 -3.65 13.54 4.44
N MET A 95 -3.82 12.25 4.71
CA MET A 95 -5.15 11.66 4.85
C MET A 95 -5.94 12.31 5.99
N LYS A 96 -5.31 12.50 7.15
CA LYS A 96 -5.93 13.18 8.31
C LYS A 96 -6.30 14.64 7.97
N LYS A 97 -5.38 15.38 7.37
CA LYS A 97 -5.57 16.79 7.03
C LYS A 97 -6.68 17.00 6.01
N ASN A 98 -6.78 16.14 5.01
CA ASN A 98 -7.74 16.28 3.92
C ASN A 98 -9.02 15.44 4.13
N GLN A 99 -9.13 14.72 5.23
CA GLN A 99 -10.29 13.87 5.59
C GLN A 99 -10.65 12.90 4.45
N CYS A 100 -9.65 12.35 3.74
CA CYS A 100 -9.89 11.44 2.64
C CYS A 100 -10.05 10.00 3.14
N ASP A 101 -10.96 9.28 2.53
CA ASP A 101 -11.29 7.89 2.90
C ASP A 101 -10.22 6.89 2.46
N ILE A 102 -9.63 7.10 1.27
CA ILE A 102 -8.58 6.24 0.70
C ILE A 102 -7.49 7.14 0.12
N GLY A 103 -6.25 6.90 0.52
CA GLY A 103 -5.07 7.58 -0.01
C GLY A 103 -4.05 6.60 -0.57
N THR A 104 -3.27 7.03 -1.54
CA THR A 104 -2.14 6.29 -2.09
C THR A 104 -1.00 7.24 -2.44
N LEU A 105 0.14 6.70 -2.86
CA LEU A 105 1.31 7.49 -3.25
C LEU A 105 1.56 7.41 -4.75
N ALA A 106 2.20 8.44 -5.27
CA ALA A 106 2.68 8.49 -6.64
C ALA A 106 4.03 9.21 -6.71
N SER A 107 4.84 8.87 -7.70
CA SER A 107 6.12 9.50 -8.00
C SER A 107 6.23 9.93 -9.46
N ASN A 108 7.17 10.80 -9.76
CA ASN A 108 7.56 11.03 -11.14
C ASN A 108 8.13 9.74 -11.75
N PHE A 109 7.99 9.58 -13.06
CA PHE A 109 8.72 8.56 -13.79
C PHE A 109 10.21 8.91 -13.81
N SER A 110 11.07 7.91 -13.63
CA SER A 110 12.52 8.07 -13.71
C SER A 110 13.00 8.15 -15.16
N SER A 111 12.24 7.59 -16.10
CA SER A 111 12.51 7.64 -17.54
C SER A 111 11.23 7.56 -18.37
N LYS A 112 11.31 7.98 -19.65
CA LYS A 112 10.19 7.83 -20.59
C LYS A 112 9.78 6.37 -20.81
N ASN A 113 10.73 5.44 -20.75
CA ASN A 113 10.46 4.01 -20.93
C ASN A 113 9.55 3.43 -19.85
N GLU A 114 9.49 4.04 -18.65
CA GLU A 114 8.59 3.60 -17.60
C GLU A 114 7.11 3.84 -17.93
N ILE A 115 6.82 4.87 -18.72
CA ILE A 115 5.44 5.17 -19.14
C ILE A 115 4.90 4.04 -20.03
N ASP A 116 5.75 3.46 -20.88
CA ASP A 116 5.36 2.40 -21.81
C ASP A 116 5.47 1.00 -21.19
N ASN A 117 6.05 0.88 -19.99
CA ASN A 117 6.24 -0.40 -19.33
C ASN A 117 4.90 -0.93 -18.73
N PRO A 118 4.38 -2.10 -19.21
CA PRO A 118 3.11 -2.66 -18.71
C PRO A 118 3.19 -3.18 -17.27
N ASN A 119 4.39 -3.34 -16.70
CA ASN A 119 4.55 -3.74 -15.31
C ASN A 119 4.38 -2.58 -14.33
N ILE A 120 4.44 -1.34 -14.83
CA ILE A 120 4.27 -0.12 -14.04
C ILE A 120 2.82 0.32 -14.13
N VAL A 121 2.18 0.49 -12.97
CA VAL A 121 0.85 1.10 -12.88
C VAL A 121 1.00 2.61 -12.97
N LYS A 122 0.25 3.23 -13.87
CA LYS A 122 0.13 4.67 -14.02
C LYS A 122 -1.09 5.15 -13.26
N VAL A 123 -0.97 6.29 -12.59
CA VAL A 123 -2.11 7.02 -12.02
C VAL A 123 -2.28 8.33 -12.78
N GLU A 124 -3.51 8.61 -13.17
CA GLU A 124 -3.91 9.80 -13.91
C GLU A 124 -4.51 10.86 -12.98
N VAL A 125 -4.05 12.10 -13.10
CA VAL A 125 -4.53 13.25 -12.31
C VAL A 125 -4.69 14.49 -13.17
N LYS A 126 -5.55 15.44 -12.76
CA LYS A 126 -5.79 16.69 -13.52
C LYS A 126 -4.71 17.73 -13.35
N GLU A 127 -4.07 17.77 -12.18
CA GLU A 127 -3.10 18.80 -11.81
C GLU A 127 -1.74 18.19 -11.49
N LYS A 128 -0.69 19.02 -11.47
CA LYS A 128 0.63 18.56 -11.03
C LYS A 128 0.64 18.28 -9.54
N LEU A 129 1.19 17.11 -9.18
CA LEU A 129 1.49 16.77 -7.79
C LEU A 129 2.52 17.74 -7.23
N ASN A 130 2.31 18.09 -5.98
CA ASN A 130 3.31 18.74 -5.13
C ASN A 130 3.18 18.19 -3.70
N ASP A 131 4.20 18.40 -2.89
CA ASP A 131 4.29 17.84 -1.54
C ASP A 131 3.21 18.34 -0.55
N SER A 132 2.42 19.33 -0.93
CA SER A 132 1.40 19.96 -0.08
C SER A 132 -0.03 19.61 -0.46
N LYS A 133 -0.25 18.97 -1.61
CA LYS A 133 -1.60 18.68 -2.12
C LYS A 133 -1.89 17.19 -2.21
N PHE A 134 -3.08 16.83 -1.77
CA PHE A 134 -3.74 15.56 -2.08
C PHE A 134 -4.64 15.80 -3.30
N LEU A 135 -4.43 15.03 -4.38
CA LEU A 135 -5.21 15.13 -5.61
C LEU A 135 -6.11 13.92 -5.79
N ASN A 136 -7.23 14.12 -6.46
CA ASN A 136 -8.09 13.01 -6.85
C ASN A 136 -7.44 12.22 -8.00
N ALA A 137 -7.21 10.93 -7.80
CA ALA A 137 -6.88 10.02 -8.89
C ALA A 137 -8.11 9.86 -9.79
N LEU A 138 -7.90 9.99 -11.10
CA LEU A 138 -8.95 9.83 -12.10
C LEU A 138 -9.04 8.39 -12.59
N ASP A 139 -7.89 7.74 -12.78
CA ASP A 139 -7.79 6.37 -13.27
C ASP A 139 -6.45 5.74 -12.88
N PHE A 140 -6.42 4.39 -12.86
CA PHE A 140 -5.22 3.57 -12.71
C PHE A 140 -5.17 2.56 -13.83
N PHE A 141 -4.04 2.48 -14.55
CA PHE A 141 -3.91 1.57 -15.68
C PHE A 141 -2.46 1.12 -15.91
N ARG A 142 -2.28 -0.01 -16.62
CA ARG A 142 -0.97 -0.56 -16.98
C ARG A 142 -0.62 -0.34 -18.45
N ASN A 143 -1.60 -0.55 -19.33
CA ASN A 143 -1.40 -0.45 -20.77
C ASN A 143 -1.30 1.00 -21.24
N ASN A 144 -0.66 1.21 -22.39
CA ASN A 144 -0.59 2.53 -23.01
C ASN A 144 -1.98 3.04 -23.35
N LYS A 145 -2.38 4.09 -22.64
CA LYS A 145 -3.61 4.84 -22.85
C LYS A 145 -3.21 6.25 -23.24
N VAL A 146 -3.72 6.73 -24.36
CA VAL A 146 -3.56 8.15 -24.71
C VAL A 146 -4.34 8.96 -23.67
N SER A 147 -3.62 9.64 -22.80
CA SER A 147 -4.21 10.53 -21.80
C SER A 147 -3.90 11.98 -22.15
N LYS A 148 -4.89 12.86 -21.95
CA LYS A 148 -4.72 14.32 -22.00
C LYS A 148 -4.33 14.91 -20.64
N ASN A 149 -4.35 14.11 -19.60
CA ASN A 149 -4.06 14.47 -18.22
C ASN A 149 -2.61 14.09 -17.85
N ILE A 150 -2.20 14.43 -16.64
CA ILE A 150 -0.86 14.19 -16.15
C ILE A 150 -0.80 12.77 -15.57
N LEU A 151 0.27 12.05 -15.91
CA LEU A 151 0.51 10.69 -15.45
C LEU A 151 1.67 10.67 -14.46
N TYR A 152 1.53 9.83 -13.44
CA TYR A 152 2.56 9.51 -12.46
C TYR A 152 2.70 7.99 -12.29
N HIS A 153 3.87 7.57 -11.83
CA HIS A 153 4.09 6.19 -11.39
C HIS A 153 3.34 5.96 -10.08
N HIS A 154 2.37 5.08 -10.07
CA HIS A 154 1.62 4.72 -8.88
C HIS A 154 2.48 3.83 -7.96
N ILE A 155 2.56 4.20 -6.70
CA ILE A 155 3.24 3.44 -5.65
C ILE A 155 2.18 2.64 -4.87
N GLY A 156 2.30 1.32 -4.87
CA GLY A 156 1.29 0.36 -4.38
C GLY A 156 1.08 0.31 -2.85
N ILE A 157 1.18 1.45 -2.17
CA ILE A 157 0.79 1.61 -0.77
C ILE A 157 -0.58 2.29 -0.70
N TYR A 158 -1.45 1.82 0.20
CA TYR A 158 -2.77 2.39 0.40
C TYR A 158 -3.05 2.65 1.87
N GLY A 159 -3.51 3.86 2.18
CA GLY A 159 -4.13 4.17 3.46
C GLY A 159 -5.65 4.13 3.32
N PHE A 160 -6.32 3.59 4.32
CA PHE A 160 -7.78 3.56 4.41
C PHE A 160 -8.22 4.14 5.74
N THR A 161 -9.28 4.94 5.77
CA THR A 161 -10.00 5.11 7.03
C THR A 161 -10.60 3.77 7.45
N ARG A 162 -10.80 3.56 8.75
CA ARG A 162 -11.46 2.35 9.27
C ARG A 162 -12.77 2.06 8.52
N ARG A 163 -13.60 3.08 8.37
CA ARG A 163 -14.88 2.98 7.66
C ARG A 163 -14.69 2.57 6.19
N ALA A 164 -13.76 3.20 5.51
CA ALA A 164 -13.51 2.91 4.09
C ALA A 164 -13.02 1.47 3.88
N LEU A 165 -12.12 0.97 4.73
CA LEU A 165 -11.66 -0.41 4.64
C LEU A 165 -12.80 -1.41 4.82
N MET A 166 -13.64 -1.20 5.86
CA MET A 166 -14.80 -2.06 6.13
C MET A 166 -15.84 -2.05 4.99
N MET A 167 -15.99 -0.93 4.30
CA MET A 167 -16.86 -0.83 3.12
C MET A 167 -16.23 -1.48 1.90
N TYR A 168 -14.95 -1.20 1.65
CA TYR A 168 -14.22 -1.67 0.48
C TYR A 168 -14.23 -3.19 0.34
N VAL A 169 -13.98 -3.93 1.42
CA VAL A 169 -13.94 -5.40 1.39
C VAL A 169 -15.31 -6.05 1.17
N LYS A 170 -16.40 -5.30 1.35
CA LYS A 170 -17.78 -5.76 1.07
C LYS A 170 -18.22 -5.48 -0.36
N LEU A 171 -17.46 -4.71 -1.14
CA LEU A 171 -17.81 -4.41 -2.52
C LEU A 171 -17.65 -5.64 -3.40
N ASN A 172 -18.56 -5.81 -4.34
CA ASN A 172 -18.39 -6.78 -5.41
C ASN A 172 -17.22 -6.34 -6.30
N ARG A 173 -16.37 -7.30 -6.67
CA ARG A 173 -15.26 -7.04 -7.59
C ARG A 173 -15.77 -6.59 -8.94
N SER A 174 -15.18 -5.54 -9.49
CA SER A 174 -15.50 -5.06 -10.82
C SER A 174 -14.99 -6.04 -11.90
N LYS A 175 -15.57 -6.01 -13.11
CA LYS A 175 -15.05 -6.79 -14.24
C LYS A 175 -13.57 -6.51 -14.49
N LEU A 176 -13.15 -5.24 -14.43
CA LEU A 176 -11.75 -4.85 -14.63
C LEU A 176 -10.81 -5.43 -13.57
N GLU A 177 -11.26 -5.60 -12.34
CA GLU A 177 -10.48 -6.23 -11.27
C GLU A 177 -10.36 -7.74 -11.46
N LEU A 178 -11.39 -8.39 -12.01
CA LEU A 178 -11.41 -9.83 -12.27
C LEU A 178 -10.62 -10.23 -13.53
N GLU A 179 -10.43 -9.31 -14.47
CA GLU A 179 -9.72 -9.50 -15.73
C GLU A 179 -8.22 -9.16 -15.64
N ARG A 180 -7.73 -8.66 -14.53
CA ARG A 180 -6.33 -8.28 -14.25
C ARG A 180 -5.66 -9.25 -13.30
#